data_8ab8b141670c88df581140c71d0c4bd4
#
_entry.id   8ab8b141670c88df581140c71d0c4bd4
#
_cell.length_a   1.000
_cell.length_b   1.000
_cell.length_c   1.000
_cell.angle_alpha   90.00
_cell.angle_beta   90.00
_cell.angle_gamma   90.00
#
_symmetry.space_group_name_H-M   'P 1'
#
loop_
_entity.id
_entity.type
_entity.pdbx_description
1 polymer ?
#
loop_
_entity_poly.entity_id
_entity_poly.type
_entity_poly.pdbx_seq_one_letter_code
_entity_poly.pdbx_strand_id
1 'polypeptide(L)'
;MKKVMCRVAALLLLAGGLYGQEQPVPYSHKTHLALGLKCNSCHRNADPGEVMGFPAESLCMGCHQTIKADSPHIQKVAAAAKEKQPIPWVRVYRIPTYVYFSHRVHTQAGAACETCHGQVRERDVITKEVVHDMRSCMACHTAKKARHECTTCHEER
;
A
#
# COMPACT_ATOMS: atom_id res chain seq x y z
N MET A 1 21.00 -0.20 62.93
CA MET A 1 19.73 0.12 62.20
C MET A 1 20.12 0.35 60.74
N LYS A 2 19.94 -0.68 59.87
CA LYS A 2 20.30 -0.63 58.44
C LYS A 2 19.07 -0.25 57.64
N LYS A 3 19.10 0.90 56.92
CA LYS A 3 18.04 1.36 56.05
C LYS A 3 18.07 0.55 54.75
N VAL A 4 17.04 -0.22 54.48
CA VAL A 4 16.77 -0.91 53.22
C VAL A 4 16.21 0.12 52.27
N MET A 5 16.99 0.56 51.28
CA MET A 5 16.51 1.37 50.16
C MET A 5 15.84 0.44 49.10
N CYS A 6 14.52 0.46 49.07
CA CYS A 6 13.76 -0.20 48.03
C CYS A 6 13.91 0.59 46.70
N ARG A 7 14.65 0.04 45.73
CA ARG A 7 14.75 0.58 44.38
C ARG A 7 13.53 0.12 43.59
N VAL A 8 12.58 1.01 43.40
CA VAL A 8 11.47 0.80 42.47
C VAL A 8 12.02 0.97 41.05
N ALA A 9 12.22 -0.16 40.36
CA ALA A 9 12.54 -0.15 38.94
C ALA A 9 11.25 0.22 38.16
N ALA A 10 11.22 1.42 37.60
CA ALA A 10 10.17 1.83 36.68
C ALA A 10 10.32 1.05 35.37
N LEU A 11 9.44 0.08 35.14
CA LEU A 11 9.26 -0.57 33.83
C LEU A 11 8.66 0.47 32.88
N LEU A 12 9.49 1.08 32.03
CA LEU A 12 9.04 1.78 30.85
C LEU A 12 8.49 0.75 29.85
N LEU A 13 7.19 0.57 29.85
CA LEU A 13 6.48 -0.12 28.79
C LEU A 13 6.63 0.72 27.51
N LEU A 14 7.58 0.33 26.66
CA LEU A 14 7.65 0.78 25.28
C LEU A 14 6.39 0.26 24.58
N ALA A 15 5.33 1.08 24.57
CA ALA A 15 4.21 0.92 23.67
C ALA A 15 4.75 1.16 22.26
N GLY A 16 5.27 0.12 21.62
CA GLY A 16 5.59 0.10 20.21
C GLY A 16 4.26 0.25 19.45
N GLY A 17 3.85 1.50 19.20
CA GLY A 17 2.74 1.78 18.32
C GLY A 17 3.04 1.17 16.95
N LEU A 18 2.07 0.49 16.37
CA LEU A 18 2.04 0.10 14.97
C LEU A 18 1.98 1.38 14.13
N TYR A 19 3.11 2.06 14.02
CA TYR A 19 3.24 3.20 13.11
C TYR A 19 3.16 2.65 11.69
N GLY A 20 2.07 2.93 10.99
CA GLY A 20 2.03 2.82 9.54
C GLY A 20 3.24 3.58 8.97
N GLN A 21 3.89 3.04 7.94
CA GLN A 21 5.07 3.69 7.35
C GLN A 21 4.68 5.12 6.94
N GLU A 22 5.43 6.10 7.45
CA GLU A 22 5.20 7.51 7.14
C GLU A 22 5.38 7.74 5.63
N GLN A 23 4.35 8.29 5.02
CA GLN A 23 4.36 8.61 3.60
C GLN A 23 4.90 10.03 3.38
N PRO A 24 5.60 10.29 2.28
CA PRO A 24 6.18 11.61 2.01
C PRO A 24 5.13 12.73 1.86
N VAL A 25 3.89 12.34 1.54
CA VAL A 25 2.71 13.21 1.50
C VAL A 25 1.54 12.42 2.09
N PRO A 26 0.75 12.99 3.02
CA PRO A 26 -0.44 12.33 3.52
C PRO A 26 -1.47 12.18 2.39
N TYR A 27 -1.91 10.96 2.16
CA TYR A 27 -2.91 10.64 1.15
C TYR A 27 -4.00 9.76 1.76
N SER A 28 -5.26 10.19 1.65
CA SER A 28 -6.41 9.45 2.12
C SER A 28 -7.12 8.75 0.96
N HIS A 29 -7.05 7.44 0.92
CA HIS A 29 -7.84 6.64 -0.03
C HIS A 29 -9.34 6.81 0.24
N LYS A 30 -9.75 6.82 1.50
CA LYS A 30 -11.14 7.03 1.91
C LYS A 30 -11.74 8.31 1.29
N THR A 31 -11.05 9.43 1.44
CA THR A 31 -11.52 10.72 0.89
C THR A 31 -11.64 10.68 -0.63
N HIS A 32 -10.64 10.15 -1.32
CA HIS A 32 -10.64 10.15 -2.79
C HIS A 32 -11.63 9.14 -3.39
N LEU A 33 -11.75 7.96 -2.79
CA LEU A 33 -12.70 6.94 -3.26
C LEU A 33 -14.16 7.33 -2.97
N ALA A 34 -14.41 8.15 -1.95
CA ALA A 34 -15.74 8.73 -1.70
C ALA A 34 -16.19 9.69 -2.82
N LEU A 35 -15.27 10.21 -3.63
CA LEU A 35 -15.58 11.01 -4.83
C LEU A 35 -16.00 10.15 -6.05
N GLY A 36 -16.12 8.84 -5.89
CA GLY A 36 -16.46 7.92 -6.97
C GLY A 36 -15.28 7.47 -7.84
N LEU A 37 -14.04 7.83 -7.47
CA LEU A 37 -12.84 7.35 -8.17
C LEU A 37 -12.67 5.85 -7.96
N LYS A 38 -12.12 5.17 -8.96
CA LYS A 38 -11.81 3.74 -8.91
C LYS A 38 -10.32 3.51 -8.69
N CYS A 39 -9.94 2.35 -8.19
CA CYS A 39 -8.54 2.00 -7.96
C CYS A 39 -7.67 2.22 -9.21
N ASN A 40 -8.15 1.76 -10.36
CA ASN A 40 -7.47 1.90 -11.65
C ASN A 40 -7.52 3.32 -12.24
N SER A 41 -8.23 4.26 -11.63
CA SER A 41 -8.12 5.68 -12.02
C SER A 41 -6.71 6.23 -11.71
N CYS A 42 -6.07 5.69 -10.66
CA CYS A 42 -4.76 6.10 -10.19
C CYS A 42 -3.70 5.01 -10.38
N HIS A 43 -4.03 3.75 -10.07
CA HIS A 43 -3.13 2.61 -10.23
C HIS A 43 -3.35 1.95 -11.60
N ARG A 44 -2.63 2.40 -12.62
CA ARG A 44 -2.89 2.04 -14.03
C ARG A 44 -1.98 0.97 -14.59
N ASN A 45 -0.84 0.70 -13.94
CA ASN A 45 0.15 -0.23 -14.46
C ASN A 45 -0.14 -1.67 -14.05
N ALA A 46 -1.19 -2.25 -14.61
CA ALA A 46 -1.51 -3.66 -14.43
C ALA A 46 -0.75 -4.58 -15.39
N ASP A 47 -0.10 -4.02 -16.41
CA ASP A 47 0.70 -4.72 -17.40
C ASP A 47 2.05 -4.01 -17.57
N PRO A 48 3.15 -4.68 -17.41
CA PRO A 48 3.45 -6.12 -17.30
C PRO A 48 3.31 -6.76 -15.91
N GLY A 49 2.63 -6.14 -14.96
CA GLY A 49 1.86 -6.85 -13.98
C GLY A 49 2.37 -7.12 -12.59
N GLU A 50 3.62 -6.96 -12.22
CA GLU A 50 4.04 -7.16 -10.82
C GLU A 50 3.65 -5.98 -9.93
N VAL A 51 3.69 -4.78 -10.46
CA VAL A 51 3.44 -3.54 -9.73
C VAL A 51 2.42 -2.71 -10.47
N MET A 52 1.31 -2.37 -9.80
CA MET A 52 0.29 -1.46 -10.34
C MET A 52 0.81 -0.03 -10.50
N GLY A 53 1.92 0.31 -9.86
CA GLY A 53 2.51 1.63 -9.89
C GLY A 53 1.78 2.65 -9.01
N PHE A 54 2.35 3.83 -8.98
CA PHE A 54 1.75 5.01 -8.36
C PHE A 54 1.34 5.99 -9.46
N PRO A 55 0.30 6.81 -9.23
CA PRO A 55 -0.10 7.82 -10.19
C PRO A 55 1.01 8.86 -10.36
N ALA A 56 1.16 9.39 -11.59
CA ALA A 56 2.00 10.55 -11.82
C ALA A 56 1.40 11.77 -11.09
N GLU A 57 2.26 12.65 -10.61
CA GLU A 57 1.88 13.86 -9.86
C GLU A 57 0.98 14.79 -10.68
N SER A 58 1.14 14.80 -12.01
CA SER A 58 0.27 15.53 -12.93
C SER A 58 -1.19 15.09 -12.86
N LEU A 59 -1.46 13.82 -12.52
CA LEU A 59 -2.83 13.35 -12.30
C LEU A 59 -3.44 14.00 -11.06
N CYS A 60 -2.67 14.12 -9.99
CA CYS A 60 -3.09 14.80 -8.76
C CYS A 60 -3.40 16.27 -9.03
N MET A 61 -2.54 16.92 -9.81
CA MET A 61 -2.66 18.33 -10.17
C MET A 61 -3.85 18.62 -11.08
N GLY A 62 -4.47 17.62 -11.71
CA GLY A 62 -5.73 17.78 -12.45
C GLY A 62 -6.86 18.38 -11.60
N CYS A 63 -6.88 18.10 -10.30
CA CYS A 63 -7.83 18.66 -9.34
C CYS A 63 -7.17 19.64 -8.36
N HIS A 64 -5.96 19.31 -7.91
CA HIS A 64 -5.26 20.06 -6.86
C HIS A 64 -4.64 21.39 -7.32
N GLN A 65 -4.77 21.76 -8.60
CA GLN A 65 -4.51 23.13 -9.04
C GLN A 65 -5.41 24.16 -8.32
N THR A 66 -6.62 23.75 -7.97
CA THR A 66 -7.64 24.62 -7.33
C THR A 66 -8.07 24.09 -5.97
N ILE A 67 -8.05 22.77 -5.76
CA ILE A 67 -8.48 22.15 -4.51
C ILE A 67 -7.29 22.02 -3.57
N LYS A 68 -7.38 22.68 -2.41
CA LYS A 68 -6.31 22.71 -1.39
C LYS A 68 -4.96 23.18 -1.92
N ALA A 69 -4.94 24.06 -2.92
CA ALA A 69 -3.72 24.53 -3.58
C ALA A 69 -2.71 25.16 -2.59
N ASP A 70 -3.19 25.79 -1.52
CA ASP A 70 -2.35 26.43 -0.49
C ASP A 70 -1.79 25.44 0.53
N SER A 71 -2.20 24.18 0.49
CA SER A 71 -1.67 23.16 1.41
C SER A 71 -0.19 22.89 1.12
N PRO A 72 0.69 22.89 2.13
CA PRO A 72 2.11 22.59 1.92
C PRO A 72 2.34 21.19 1.32
N HIS A 73 1.44 20.24 1.57
CA HIS A 73 1.50 18.92 0.97
C HIS A 73 1.16 18.95 -0.53
N ILE A 74 0.17 19.76 -0.93
CA ILE A 74 -0.17 19.93 -2.35
C ILE A 74 0.90 20.73 -3.08
N GLN A 75 1.50 21.74 -2.45
CA GLN A 75 2.64 22.46 -3.03
C GLN A 75 3.84 21.51 -3.27
N LYS A 76 4.07 20.53 -2.38
CA LYS A 76 5.08 19.50 -2.59
C LYS A 76 4.75 18.63 -3.82
N VAL A 77 3.48 18.25 -4.00
CA VAL A 77 3.03 17.51 -5.20
C VAL A 77 3.19 18.36 -6.46
N ALA A 78 2.85 19.64 -6.40
CA ALA A 78 2.98 20.55 -7.52
C ALA A 78 4.45 20.76 -7.94
N ALA A 79 5.35 20.89 -6.97
CA ALA A 79 6.79 20.97 -7.24
C ALA A 79 7.30 19.67 -7.92
N ALA A 80 6.94 18.52 -7.38
CA ALA A 80 7.29 17.22 -7.96
C ALA A 80 6.77 17.07 -9.40
N ALA A 81 5.53 17.50 -9.66
CA ALA A 81 4.93 17.50 -10.99
C ALA A 81 5.70 18.40 -11.97
N LYS A 82 6.08 19.61 -11.52
CA LYS A 82 6.85 20.58 -12.33
C LYS A 82 8.24 20.07 -12.66
N GLU A 83 8.91 19.46 -11.70
CA GLU A 83 10.26 18.93 -11.83
C GLU A 83 10.29 17.55 -12.50
N LYS A 84 9.13 16.95 -12.76
CA LYS A 84 8.98 15.57 -13.27
C LYS A 84 9.70 14.54 -12.40
N GLN A 85 9.75 14.78 -11.09
CA GLN A 85 10.36 13.90 -10.11
C GLN A 85 9.25 13.15 -9.35
N PRO A 86 9.24 11.81 -9.41
CA PRO A 86 8.20 11.04 -8.72
C PRO A 86 8.31 11.21 -7.20
N ILE A 87 7.17 11.35 -6.54
CA ILE A 87 7.11 11.30 -5.09
C ILE A 87 7.57 9.90 -4.65
N PRO A 88 8.54 9.79 -3.70
CA PRO A 88 9.09 8.52 -3.26
C PRO A 88 8.14 7.80 -2.29
N TRP A 89 6.99 7.35 -2.82
CA TRP A 89 6.00 6.62 -2.04
C TRP A 89 6.57 5.37 -1.39
N VAL A 90 6.22 5.13 -0.15
CA VAL A 90 6.61 3.93 0.58
C VAL A 90 5.62 2.81 0.32
N ARG A 91 6.08 1.70 -0.24
CA ARG A 91 5.24 0.54 -0.53
C ARG A 91 4.89 -0.20 0.74
N VAL A 92 3.60 -0.33 1.03
CA VAL A 92 3.07 -1.09 2.17
C VAL A 92 3.07 -2.60 1.88
N TYR A 93 2.67 -2.97 0.66
CA TYR A 93 2.64 -4.37 0.22
C TYR A 93 3.83 -4.66 -0.70
N ARG A 94 4.58 -5.70 -0.37
CA ARG A 94 5.74 -6.18 -1.15
C ARG A 94 5.68 -7.69 -1.26
N ILE A 95 6.00 -8.20 -2.44
CA ILE A 95 6.22 -9.63 -2.70
C ILE A 95 7.72 -9.82 -2.91
N PRO A 96 8.34 -10.90 -2.40
CA PRO A 96 9.73 -11.21 -2.64
C PRO A 96 10.05 -11.31 -4.13
N THR A 97 11.26 -10.94 -4.53
CA THR A 97 11.67 -10.89 -5.94
C THR A 97 11.70 -12.26 -6.63
N TYR A 98 11.78 -13.33 -5.86
CA TYR A 98 11.73 -14.71 -6.37
C TYR A 98 10.30 -15.25 -6.53
N VAL A 99 9.28 -14.40 -6.36
CA VAL A 99 7.87 -14.76 -6.55
C VAL A 99 7.31 -13.96 -7.73
N TYR A 100 6.88 -14.64 -8.76
CA TYR A 100 6.22 -14.04 -9.92
C TYR A 100 4.74 -13.85 -9.64
N PHE A 101 4.31 -12.61 -9.66
CA PHE A 101 2.92 -12.23 -9.44
C PHE A 101 2.47 -11.26 -10.53
N SER A 102 1.30 -11.48 -11.10
CA SER A 102 0.72 -10.60 -12.10
C SER A 102 -0.63 -10.07 -11.64
N HIS A 103 -0.72 -8.78 -11.38
CA HIS A 103 -2.01 -8.12 -11.11
C HIS A 103 -3.00 -8.31 -12.27
N ARG A 104 -2.52 -8.25 -13.50
CA ARG A 104 -3.35 -8.43 -14.69
C ARG A 104 -4.10 -9.76 -14.68
N VAL A 105 -3.39 -10.86 -14.45
CA VAL A 105 -4.00 -12.20 -14.42
C VAL A 105 -5.06 -12.31 -13.33
N HIS A 106 -4.78 -11.78 -12.15
CA HIS A 106 -5.72 -11.81 -11.02
C HIS A 106 -6.95 -10.93 -11.24
N THR A 107 -6.77 -9.73 -11.80
CA THR A 107 -7.90 -8.84 -12.10
C THR A 107 -8.76 -9.37 -13.24
N GLN A 108 -8.15 -9.97 -14.26
CA GLN A 108 -8.89 -10.66 -15.34
C GLN A 108 -9.65 -11.88 -14.82
N ALA A 109 -9.13 -12.59 -13.82
CA ALA A 109 -9.83 -13.68 -13.13
C ALA A 109 -10.91 -13.20 -12.14
N GLY A 110 -11.17 -11.90 -12.06
CA GLY A 110 -12.23 -11.31 -11.22
C GLY A 110 -11.86 -11.14 -9.75
N ALA A 111 -10.56 -11.20 -9.39
CA ALA A 111 -10.14 -10.93 -8.03
C ALA A 111 -10.31 -9.44 -7.72
N ALA A 112 -11.08 -9.11 -6.67
CA ALA A 112 -11.23 -7.75 -6.21
C ALA A 112 -9.96 -7.27 -5.50
N CYS A 113 -9.65 -5.98 -5.63
CA CYS A 113 -8.45 -5.39 -5.04
C CYS A 113 -8.41 -5.57 -3.53
N GLU A 114 -9.54 -5.39 -2.86
CA GLU A 114 -9.69 -5.51 -1.42
C GLU A 114 -9.45 -6.94 -0.90
N THR A 115 -9.61 -7.97 -1.73
CA THR A 115 -9.29 -9.35 -1.34
C THR A 115 -7.83 -9.49 -0.88
N CYS A 116 -6.95 -8.73 -1.50
CA CYS A 116 -5.51 -8.75 -1.19
C CYS A 116 -5.04 -7.52 -0.42
N HIS A 117 -5.70 -6.38 -0.60
CA HIS A 117 -5.26 -5.11 -0.02
C HIS A 117 -6.07 -4.64 1.19
N GLY A 118 -7.10 -5.41 1.61
CA GLY A 118 -7.96 -5.04 2.73
C GLY A 118 -8.93 -3.91 2.40
N GLN A 119 -9.50 -3.30 3.42
CA GLN A 119 -10.57 -2.30 3.29
C GLN A 119 -10.03 -0.90 2.94
N VAL A 120 -9.31 -0.80 1.82
CA VAL A 120 -8.65 0.44 1.36
C VAL A 120 -9.59 1.63 1.30
N ARG A 121 -10.87 1.40 0.92
CA ARG A 121 -11.89 2.45 0.84
C ARG A 121 -12.18 3.14 2.16
N GLU A 122 -11.88 2.50 3.27
CA GLU A 122 -12.15 3.00 4.61
C GLU A 122 -10.91 3.59 5.29
N ARG A 123 -9.78 3.63 4.59
CA ARG A 123 -8.49 4.01 5.17
C ARG A 123 -8.03 5.39 4.75
N ASP A 124 -7.70 6.20 5.74
CA ASP A 124 -6.95 7.44 5.56
C ASP A 124 -5.45 7.13 5.41
N VAL A 125 -4.96 6.17 6.18
CA VAL A 125 -3.58 5.66 6.10
C VAL A 125 -3.62 4.16 5.80
N ILE A 126 -2.92 3.73 4.75
CA ILE A 126 -2.84 2.31 4.39
C ILE A 126 -1.83 1.61 5.28
N THR A 127 -2.29 0.53 5.88
CA THR A 127 -1.46 -0.44 6.62
C THR A 127 -1.60 -1.83 5.99
N LYS A 128 -0.70 -2.74 6.34
CA LYS A 128 -0.79 -4.12 5.85
C LYS A 128 -1.86 -4.88 6.64
N GLU A 129 -3.05 -5.01 6.07
CA GLU A 129 -4.20 -5.70 6.67
C GLU A 129 -4.27 -7.18 6.29
N VAL A 130 -3.83 -7.51 5.09
CA VAL A 130 -3.86 -8.88 4.56
C VAL A 130 -2.45 -9.43 4.48
N VAL A 131 -2.26 -10.64 4.98
CA VAL A 131 -0.98 -11.33 4.91
C VAL A 131 -0.77 -11.89 3.51
N HIS A 132 0.34 -11.51 2.88
CA HIS A 132 0.78 -12.06 1.59
C HIS A 132 1.96 -13.00 1.86
N ASP A 133 1.64 -14.25 2.05
CA ASP A 133 2.62 -15.34 2.16
C ASP A 133 2.20 -16.52 1.27
N MET A 134 3.07 -17.51 1.14
CA MET A 134 2.81 -18.69 0.34
C MET A 134 1.53 -19.41 0.78
N ARG A 135 1.26 -19.46 2.10
CA ARG A 135 0.07 -20.13 2.65
C ARG A 135 -1.22 -19.44 2.20
N SER A 136 -1.29 -18.13 2.30
CA SER A 136 -2.48 -17.36 1.91
C SER A 136 -2.74 -17.44 0.41
N CYS A 137 -1.69 -17.36 -0.41
CA CYS A 137 -1.81 -17.52 -1.86
C CYS A 137 -2.29 -18.94 -2.23
N MET A 138 -1.68 -19.97 -1.67
CA MET A 138 -2.05 -21.36 -1.90
C MET A 138 -3.49 -21.67 -1.47
N ALA A 139 -3.93 -21.15 -0.33
CA ALA A 139 -5.29 -21.31 0.15
C ALA A 139 -6.32 -20.73 -0.82
N CYS A 140 -6.07 -19.53 -1.34
CA CYS A 140 -6.93 -18.89 -2.33
C CYS A 140 -6.94 -19.67 -3.66
N HIS A 141 -5.78 -20.04 -4.17
CA HIS A 141 -5.66 -20.79 -5.43
C HIS A 141 -6.38 -22.15 -5.34
N THR A 142 -6.23 -22.87 -4.23
CA THR A 142 -6.94 -24.14 -3.98
C THR A 142 -8.46 -23.92 -3.96
N ALA A 143 -8.94 -22.93 -3.23
CA ALA A 143 -10.37 -22.60 -3.12
C ALA A 143 -10.97 -22.18 -4.48
N LYS A 144 -10.19 -21.51 -5.31
CA LYS A 144 -10.58 -21.06 -6.66
C LYS A 144 -10.29 -22.07 -7.76
N LYS A 145 -9.72 -23.24 -7.43
CA LYS A 145 -9.26 -24.26 -8.39
C LYS A 145 -8.30 -23.67 -9.44
N ALA A 146 -7.49 -22.72 -9.01
CA ALA A 146 -6.46 -22.09 -9.84
C ALA A 146 -5.15 -22.88 -9.75
N ARG A 147 -4.27 -22.66 -10.73
CA ARG A 147 -2.94 -23.29 -10.75
C ARG A 147 -2.15 -22.89 -9.51
N HIS A 148 -1.48 -23.86 -8.87
CA HIS A 148 -0.72 -23.62 -7.64
C HIS A 148 0.52 -24.55 -7.52
N GLU A 149 1.00 -25.06 -8.65
CA GLU A 149 2.28 -25.79 -8.72
C GLU A 149 3.43 -24.81 -8.41
N CYS A 150 4.53 -25.33 -7.88
CA CYS A 150 5.68 -24.51 -7.46
C CYS A 150 6.14 -23.53 -8.55
N THR A 151 6.25 -24.00 -9.78
CA THR A 151 6.71 -23.23 -10.95
C THR A 151 5.71 -22.16 -11.41
N THR A 152 4.46 -22.20 -10.93
CA THR A 152 3.48 -21.16 -11.25
C THR A 152 3.89 -19.80 -10.67
N CYS A 153 4.54 -19.82 -9.52
CA CYS A 153 4.94 -18.63 -8.79
C CYS A 153 6.46 -18.45 -8.63
N HIS A 154 7.25 -19.51 -8.83
CA HIS A 154 8.69 -19.52 -8.53
C HIS A 154 9.57 -19.81 -9.76
N GLU A 155 9.03 -19.77 -10.95
CA GLU A 155 9.79 -19.94 -12.17
C GLU A 155 9.92 -18.64 -12.95
N GLU A 156 11.11 -18.37 -13.45
CA GLU A 156 11.38 -17.23 -14.33
C GLU A 156 10.67 -17.44 -15.68
N ARG A 157 9.92 -16.42 -16.14
CA ARG A 157 9.19 -16.44 -17.41
C ARG A 157 9.70 -15.38 -18.36
#